data_f08a0cb267b4288bb36e28a27836b35f
#
_entry.id   f08a0cb267b4288bb36e28a27836b35f
#
_cell.length_a   1.000
_cell.length_b   1.000
_cell.length_c   1.000
_cell.angle_alpha   90.00
_cell.angle_beta   90.00
_cell.angle_gamma   90.00
#
_symmetry.space_group_name_H-M   'P 1'
#
loop_
_entity.id
_entity.type
_entity.pdbx_description
1 polymer ?
#
loop_
_entity_poly.entity_id
_entity_poly.type
_entity_poly.pdbx_seq_one_letter_code
_entity_poly.pdbx_strand_id
1 'polypeptide(L)'
;KYPHQLSGGMRQRAALLRTYLFSDQVALLDEPFSALDSITKTSMHQWFLKVMEQIKLSSLLITHDIDEAILLSDRIYIMSGSPGKITDEIIVDEPKPRSRDFLVSESFLKYKKRILDELES
;
A
#
# COMPACT_ATOMS: atom_id res chain seq x y z
N LYS A 1 12.72 -11.16 14.89
CA LYS A 1 12.04 -10.84 16.05
C LYS A 1 10.55 -10.66 15.88
N TYR A 2 10.15 -9.74 15.12
CA TYR A 2 8.77 -9.64 14.86
C TYR A 2 8.15 -10.91 14.26
N PRO A 3 8.85 -11.76 13.53
CA PRO A 3 8.29 -13.07 13.14
C PRO A 3 7.88 -13.93 14.31
N HIS A 4 8.49 -13.76 15.46
CA HIS A 4 8.13 -14.54 16.64
C HIS A 4 6.75 -14.21 17.16
N GLN A 5 6.24 -13.05 16.83
CA GLN A 5 4.96 -12.57 17.31
C GLN A 5 3.82 -12.89 16.36
N LEU A 6 4.12 -13.46 15.19
CA LEU A 6 3.14 -13.76 14.17
C LEU A 6 2.72 -15.22 14.24
N SER A 7 1.46 -15.49 13.92
CA SER A 7 0.98 -16.85 13.76
C SER A 7 1.68 -17.49 12.55
N GLY A 8 1.60 -18.82 12.44
CA GLY A 8 2.16 -19.52 11.30
C GLY A 8 1.63 -19.02 9.97
N GLY A 9 0.31 -18.73 9.92
CA GLY A 9 -0.29 -18.20 8.71
C GLY A 9 0.21 -16.81 8.36
N MET A 10 0.42 -15.97 9.36
CA MET A 10 0.93 -14.62 9.14
C MET A 10 2.36 -14.64 8.65
N ARG A 11 3.21 -15.54 9.20
CA ARG A 11 4.57 -15.67 8.71
C ARG A 11 4.61 -16.11 7.26
N GLN A 12 3.73 -17.03 6.90
CA GLN A 12 3.64 -17.49 5.53
C GLN A 12 3.25 -16.35 4.59
N ARG A 13 2.30 -15.50 5.01
CA ARG A 13 1.89 -14.35 4.23
C ARG A 13 3.03 -13.34 4.09
N ALA A 14 3.73 -13.08 5.19
CA ALA A 14 4.85 -12.14 5.17
C ALA A 14 5.94 -12.59 4.19
N ALA A 15 6.14 -13.90 4.07
CA ALA A 15 7.16 -14.43 3.16
C ALA A 15 6.80 -14.20 1.69
N LEU A 16 5.53 -13.93 1.38
CA LEU A 16 5.12 -13.63 0.01
C LEU A 16 5.41 -12.18 -0.39
N LEU A 17 5.72 -11.33 0.56
CA LEU A 17 5.97 -9.93 0.30
C LEU A 17 7.44 -9.70 -0.02
N ARG A 18 7.68 -8.90 -1.05
CA ARG A 18 9.04 -8.46 -1.36
C ARG A 18 9.34 -7.24 -0.50
N THR A 19 10.01 -7.49 0.62
CA THR A 19 10.27 -6.46 1.61
C THR A 19 11.77 -6.30 1.82
N TYR A 20 12.23 -5.07 1.76
CA TYR A 20 13.61 -4.71 1.99
C TYR A 20 13.68 -3.77 3.18
N LEU A 21 14.41 -4.15 4.21
CA LEU A 21 14.57 -3.30 5.38
C LEU A 21 15.80 -2.44 5.22
N PHE A 22 15.63 -1.12 5.26
CA PHE A 22 16.75 -0.20 5.29
C PHE A 22 17.23 0.03 6.71
N SER A 23 16.33 -0.13 7.69
CA SER A 23 16.64 0.03 9.10
C SER A 23 15.53 -0.62 9.90
N ASP A 24 15.62 -0.55 11.22
CA ASP A 24 14.56 -1.05 12.09
C ASP A 24 13.26 -0.27 11.95
N GLN A 25 13.29 0.86 11.25
CA GLN A 25 12.15 1.77 11.18
C GLN A 25 11.63 2.03 9.77
N VAL A 26 12.34 1.58 8.75
CA VAL A 26 11.96 1.88 7.36
C VAL A 26 12.03 0.61 6.51
N ALA A 27 10.97 0.34 5.79
CA ALA A 27 10.89 -0.79 4.86
C ALA A 27 10.49 -0.30 3.47
N LEU A 28 11.06 -0.95 2.46
CA LEU A 28 10.65 -0.76 1.07
C LEU A 28 9.89 -2.00 0.62
N LEU A 29 8.69 -1.78 0.11
CA LEU A 29 7.81 -2.83 -0.41
C LEU A 29 7.66 -2.60 -1.90
N ASP A 30 8.29 -3.45 -2.71
CA ASP A 30 8.32 -3.30 -4.15
C ASP A 30 7.32 -4.24 -4.80
N GLU A 31 6.15 -3.70 -5.17
CA GLU A 31 5.05 -4.45 -5.78
C GLU A 31 4.68 -5.70 -4.99
N PRO A 32 4.47 -5.57 -3.67
CA PRO A 32 4.41 -6.75 -2.81
C PRO A 32 3.20 -7.64 -3.06
N PHE A 33 2.14 -7.11 -3.69
CA PHE A 33 0.90 -7.87 -3.89
C PHE A 33 0.64 -8.19 -5.35
N SER A 34 1.55 -7.85 -6.25
CA SER A 34 1.29 -7.91 -7.70
C SER A 34 1.05 -9.32 -8.23
N ALA A 35 1.64 -10.33 -7.59
CA ALA A 35 1.52 -11.72 -8.06
C ALA A 35 0.30 -12.45 -7.50
N LEU A 36 -0.52 -11.77 -6.70
CA LEU A 36 -1.64 -12.41 -6.03
C LEU A 36 -2.93 -12.25 -6.83
N ASP A 37 -3.82 -13.23 -6.75
CA ASP A 37 -5.16 -13.11 -7.32
C ASP A 37 -5.96 -12.08 -6.50
N SER A 38 -7.12 -11.66 -7.04
CA SER A 38 -7.87 -10.56 -6.45
C SER A 38 -8.41 -10.88 -5.06
N ILE A 39 -8.81 -12.12 -4.81
CA ILE A 39 -9.34 -12.49 -3.49
C ILE A 39 -8.22 -12.50 -2.45
N THR A 40 -7.11 -13.14 -2.78
CA THR A 40 -5.95 -13.19 -1.89
C THR A 40 -5.41 -11.79 -1.65
N LYS A 41 -5.36 -10.97 -2.71
CA LYS A 41 -4.87 -9.60 -2.60
C LYS A 41 -5.70 -8.79 -1.60
N THR A 42 -7.02 -8.89 -1.67
CA THR A 42 -7.91 -8.18 -0.74
C THR A 42 -7.63 -8.61 0.71
N SER A 43 -7.50 -9.91 0.93
CA SER A 43 -7.20 -10.44 2.25
C SER A 43 -5.84 -9.94 2.76
N MET A 44 -4.85 -9.90 1.88
CA MET A 44 -3.50 -9.45 2.26
C MET A 44 -3.46 -7.96 2.54
N HIS A 45 -4.23 -7.16 1.81
CA HIS A 45 -4.33 -5.73 2.10
C HIS A 45 -4.86 -5.49 3.52
N GLN A 46 -5.90 -6.22 3.91
CA GLN A 46 -6.47 -6.06 5.25
C GLN A 46 -5.50 -6.51 6.32
N TRP A 47 -4.79 -7.61 6.08
CA TRP A 47 -3.75 -8.09 6.98
C TRP A 47 -2.64 -7.05 7.13
N PHE A 48 -2.19 -6.48 6.01
CA PHE A 48 -1.12 -5.48 6.01
C PHE A 48 -1.52 -4.26 6.84
N LEU A 49 -2.75 -3.79 6.66
CA LEU A 49 -3.24 -2.62 7.42
C LEU A 49 -3.24 -2.90 8.92
N LYS A 50 -3.63 -4.11 9.32
CA LYS A 50 -3.63 -4.48 10.74
C LYS A 50 -2.22 -4.55 11.30
N VAL A 51 -1.30 -5.12 10.55
CA VAL A 51 0.09 -5.22 10.99
C VAL A 51 0.70 -3.84 11.15
N MET A 52 0.45 -2.95 10.19
CA MET A 52 1.02 -1.61 10.22
C MET A 52 0.46 -0.76 11.36
N GLU A 53 -0.73 -1.08 11.85
CA GLU A 53 -1.25 -0.44 13.06
C GLU A 53 -0.45 -0.80 14.30
N GLN A 54 0.07 -2.02 14.34
CA GLN A 54 0.68 -2.58 15.53
C GLN A 54 2.18 -2.33 15.60
N ILE A 55 2.83 -2.11 14.47
CA ILE A 55 4.26 -1.90 14.45
C ILE A 55 4.56 -0.46 14.01
N LYS A 56 5.59 0.12 14.62
CA LYS A 56 6.00 1.48 14.27
C LYS A 56 7.09 1.40 13.21
N LEU A 57 6.64 1.22 11.98
CA LEU A 57 7.52 1.06 10.86
C LEU A 57 7.02 1.95 9.73
N SER A 58 7.87 2.83 9.24
CA SER A 58 7.56 3.60 8.05
C SER A 58 7.79 2.72 6.83
N SER A 59 6.90 2.78 5.87
CA SER A 59 7.05 1.97 4.67
C SER A 59 6.88 2.80 3.41
N LEU A 60 7.64 2.43 2.40
CA LEU A 60 7.51 2.97 1.05
C LEU A 60 7.00 1.85 0.17
N LEU A 61 5.81 2.04 -0.37
CA LEU A 61 5.15 1.05 -1.20
C LEU A 61 5.23 1.46 -2.67
N ILE A 62 5.80 0.60 -3.50
CA ILE A 62 5.83 0.82 -4.95
C ILE A 62 4.78 -0.08 -5.57
N THR A 63 3.85 0.50 -6.32
CA THR A 63 2.78 -0.26 -6.94
C THR A 63 2.26 0.43 -8.19
N HIS A 64 1.73 -0.38 -9.13
CA HIS A 64 1.00 0.11 -10.28
C HIS A 64 -0.51 0.12 -10.04
N ASP A 65 -0.94 -0.43 -8.93
CA ASP A 65 -2.36 -0.57 -8.60
C ASP A 65 -2.83 0.68 -7.87
N ILE A 66 -3.66 1.47 -8.52
CA ILE A 66 -4.13 2.74 -7.99
C ILE A 66 -4.96 2.52 -6.73
N ASP A 67 -5.86 1.54 -6.75
CA ASP A 67 -6.72 1.25 -5.60
C ASP A 67 -5.88 0.87 -4.39
N GLU A 68 -4.84 0.08 -4.61
CA GLU A 68 -3.92 -0.34 -3.56
C GLU A 68 -3.20 0.85 -2.94
N ALA A 69 -2.71 1.76 -3.80
CA ALA A 69 -2.01 2.95 -3.32
C ALA A 69 -2.92 3.79 -2.41
N ILE A 70 -4.17 3.99 -2.82
CA ILE A 70 -5.10 4.80 -2.04
C ILE A 70 -5.48 4.10 -0.74
N LEU A 71 -5.70 2.80 -0.80
CA LEU A 71 -6.12 2.04 0.38
C LEU A 71 -5.04 1.99 1.44
N LEU A 72 -3.79 1.82 1.04
CA LEU A 72 -2.72 1.49 1.97
C LEU A 72 -1.84 2.67 2.37
N SER A 73 -1.92 3.80 1.67
CA SER A 73 -0.94 4.88 1.83
C SER A 73 -1.55 6.11 2.48
N ASP A 74 -0.73 6.80 3.27
CA ASP A 74 -1.09 8.12 3.78
C ASP A 74 -0.75 9.20 2.75
N ARG A 75 0.28 8.95 1.95
CA ARG A 75 0.77 9.90 0.99
C ARG A 75 1.18 9.16 -0.27
N ILE A 76 0.75 9.66 -1.40
CA ILE A 76 1.01 9.04 -2.69
C ILE A 76 1.83 9.98 -3.55
N TYR A 77 2.92 9.48 -4.11
CA TYR A 77 3.70 10.21 -5.08
C TYR A 77 3.47 9.60 -6.45
N ILE A 78 3.10 10.43 -7.40
CA ILE A 78 2.88 9.98 -8.77
C ILE A 78 4.15 10.25 -9.56
N MET A 79 4.64 9.21 -10.23
CA MET A 79 5.84 9.30 -11.05
C MET A 79 5.49 9.03 -12.49
N SER A 80 6.07 9.83 -13.38
CA SER A 80 5.89 9.63 -14.81
C SER A 80 7.15 10.04 -15.56
N GLY A 81 7.22 9.63 -16.83
CA GLY A 81 8.36 9.97 -17.67
C GLY A 81 9.49 8.97 -17.57
N SER A 82 10.50 9.18 -18.42
CA SER A 82 11.70 8.36 -18.47
C SER A 82 12.91 9.27 -18.64
N PRO A 83 13.76 9.43 -17.59
CA PRO A 83 13.62 8.82 -16.28
C PRO A 83 12.42 9.34 -15.51
N GLY A 84 11.95 8.55 -14.56
CA GLY A 84 10.78 8.91 -13.79
C GLY A 84 10.98 10.17 -12.97
N LYS A 85 9.95 11.01 -12.94
CA LYS A 85 9.92 12.21 -12.12
C LYS A 85 8.66 12.18 -11.27
N ILE A 86 8.75 12.75 -10.06
CA ILE A 86 7.57 12.94 -9.24
C ILE A 86 6.79 14.12 -9.82
N THR A 87 5.58 13.87 -10.27
CA THR A 87 4.75 14.90 -10.91
C THR A 87 3.65 15.41 -10.00
N ASP A 88 3.28 14.67 -8.97
CA ASP A 88 2.27 15.13 -8.02
C ASP A 88 2.44 14.38 -6.70
N GLU A 89 1.93 15.00 -5.64
CA GLU A 89 1.87 14.41 -4.32
C GLU A 89 0.43 14.52 -3.84
N ILE A 90 -0.14 13.40 -3.38
CA ILE A 90 -1.51 13.37 -2.91
C ILE A 90 -1.51 12.85 -1.48
N ILE A 91 -2.15 13.60 -0.59
CA ILE A 91 -2.32 13.19 0.79
C ILE A 91 -3.69 12.54 0.91
N VAL A 92 -3.71 11.29 1.38
CA VAL A 92 -4.95 10.54 1.57
C VAL A 92 -5.38 10.73 3.01
N ASP A 93 -6.44 11.50 3.19
CA ASP A 93 -6.87 11.99 4.50
C ASP A 93 -7.93 11.10 5.14
N GLU A 94 -7.85 9.82 4.91
CA GLU A 94 -8.80 8.86 5.46
C GLU A 94 -8.15 8.13 6.64
N PRO A 95 -8.80 8.07 7.81
CA PRO A 95 -8.23 7.35 8.95
C PRO A 95 -8.00 5.88 8.65
N LYS A 96 -6.99 5.30 9.27
CA LYS A 96 -6.70 3.88 9.19
C LYS A 96 -7.20 3.17 10.42
N PRO A 97 -7.52 1.88 10.33
CA PRO A 97 -7.48 1.05 9.14
C PRO A 97 -8.66 1.36 8.21
N ARG A 98 -8.41 1.30 6.91
CA ARG A 98 -9.43 1.61 5.91
C ARG A 98 -10.17 0.34 5.54
N SER A 99 -11.49 0.42 5.62
CA SER A 99 -12.35 -0.73 5.38
C SER A 99 -12.79 -0.81 3.92
N ARG A 100 -13.56 -1.85 3.62
CA ARG A 100 -14.16 -2.00 2.30
C ARG A 100 -15.10 -0.84 1.96
N ASP A 101 -15.72 -0.24 2.98
CA ASP A 101 -16.61 0.90 2.75
C ASP A 101 -15.87 2.08 2.13
N PHE A 102 -14.62 2.27 2.51
CA PHE A 102 -13.82 3.32 1.92
C PHE A 102 -13.63 3.10 0.42
N LEU A 103 -13.43 1.86 0.00
CA LEU A 103 -13.21 1.53 -1.41
C LEU A 103 -14.38 1.89 -2.32
N VAL A 104 -15.57 2.02 -1.76
CA VAL A 104 -16.76 2.39 -2.54
C VAL A 104 -17.27 3.78 -2.18
N SER A 105 -16.48 4.56 -1.47
CA SER A 105 -16.87 5.90 -1.04
C SER A 105 -16.59 6.94 -2.12
N GLU A 106 -17.25 8.10 -1.98
CA GLU A 106 -17.00 9.23 -2.87
C GLU A 106 -15.58 9.76 -2.70
N SER A 107 -15.06 9.75 -1.48
CA SER A 107 -13.70 10.20 -1.21
C SER A 107 -12.69 9.37 -1.99
N PHE A 108 -12.87 8.05 -1.99
CA PHE A 108 -12.00 7.15 -2.72
C PHE A 108 -12.03 7.46 -4.22
N LEU A 109 -13.23 7.66 -4.77
CA LEU A 109 -13.38 7.95 -6.19
C LEU A 109 -12.72 9.27 -6.58
N LYS A 110 -12.74 10.26 -5.70
CA LYS A 110 -12.08 11.54 -5.96
C LYS A 110 -10.57 11.38 -6.04
N TYR A 111 -9.99 10.62 -5.12
CA TYR A 111 -8.55 10.33 -5.18
C TYR A 111 -8.22 9.58 -6.46
N LYS A 112 -9.01 8.57 -6.78
CA LYS A 112 -8.76 7.74 -7.95
C LYS A 112 -8.82 8.57 -9.23
N LYS A 113 -9.83 9.43 -9.35
CA LYS A 113 -9.97 10.29 -10.52
C LYS A 113 -8.76 11.21 -10.67
N ARG A 114 -8.31 11.81 -9.57
CA ARG A 114 -7.17 12.71 -9.61
C ARG A 114 -5.91 11.98 -10.09
N ILE A 115 -5.69 10.76 -9.59
CA ILE A 115 -4.54 9.97 -10.00
C ILE A 115 -4.62 9.60 -11.47
N LEU A 116 -5.80 9.16 -11.93
CA LEU A 116 -6.00 8.79 -13.33
C LEU A 116 -5.76 9.99 -14.25
N ASP A 117 -6.27 11.15 -13.88
CA ASP A 117 -6.06 12.37 -14.68
C ASP A 117 -4.58 12.70 -14.80
N GLU A 118 -3.82 12.55 -13.71
CA GLU A 118 -2.38 12.81 -13.72
C GLU A 118 -1.64 11.81 -14.61
N LEU A 119 -2.00 10.53 -14.56
CA LEU A 119 -1.32 9.49 -15.32
C LEU A 119 -1.60 9.59 -16.82
N GLU A 120 -2.74 10.19 -17.19
CA GLU A 120 -3.12 10.33 -18.59
C GLU A 120 -2.64 11.62 -19.22
N SER A 121 -2.13 12.53 -18.41
CA SER A 121 -1.69 13.84 -18.91
C SER A 121 -0.28 13.81 -19.48
#